data_888c9613b17fe0e8d38cde23f47fdf92
#
_entry.id   888c9613b17fe0e8d38cde23f47fdf92
#
_cell.length_a   1.000
_cell.length_b   1.000
_cell.length_c   1.000
_cell.angle_alpha   90.00
_cell.angle_beta   90.00
_cell.angle_gamma   90.00
#
_symmetry.space_group_name_H-M   'P 1'
#
loop_
_entity.id
_entity.type
_entity.pdbx_description
1 polymer ?
#
loop_
_entity_poly.entity_id
_entity_poly.type
_entity_poly.pdbx_seq_one_letter_code
_entity_poly.pdbx_strand_id
1 'polypeptide(L)'
;PFTEKQINDAKDELIQKMELHDCYVRPIVWRGSQQMGLSTSNSDINVAIAAWDDWASYFKIEDRKAGLRLITSPWKRPSPDTAPCEAKASGPYVICTMSKSFAEQKGYHDALMLDYRNYIAETTSSNIFFVFKDKIITPKPDCFLNGITRQAVIKISKKIGVKVYEKHLGLKDIKKATECFITGTAAEITPVRSIDKLKFN
;
A
#
# COMPACT_ATOMS: atom_id res chain seq x y z
N PRO A 1 8.09 -15.95 21.12
CA PRO A 1 7.32 -14.99 20.33
C PRO A 1 6.31 -14.27 21.23
N PHE A 2 6.05 -13.00 20.91
CA PHE A 2 5.06 -12.19 21.63
C PHE A 2 3.64 -12.61 21.23
N THR A 3 2.72 -12.60 22.18
CA THR A 3 1.31 -12.84 21.90
C THR A 3 0.63 -11.57 21.35
N GLU A 4 -0.50 -11.73 20.66
CA GLU A 4 -1.32 -10.61 20.19
C GLU A 4 -1.71 -9.68 21.36
N LYS A 5 -2.10 -10.27 22.52
CA LYS A 5 -2.42 -9.50 23.71
C LYS A 5 -1.25 -8.63 24.19
N GLN A 6 -0.03 -9.17 24.28
CA GLN A 6 1.14 -8.40 24.68
C GLN A 6 1.44 -7.22 23.73
N ILE A 7 1.29 -7.43 22.42
CA ILE A 7 1.48 -6.37 21.42
C ILE A 7 0.41 -5.28 21.56
N ASN A 8 -0.83 -5.68 21.76
CA ASN A 8 -1.94 -4.73 21.93
C ASN A 8 -1.82 -3.95 23.24
N ASP A 9 -1.53 -4.61 24.36
CA ASP A 9 -1.33 -3.96 25.66
C ASP A 9 -0.18 -2.92 25.57
N ALA A 10 0.96 -3.30 24.97
CA ALA A 10 2.11 -2.40 24.82
C ALA A 10 1.80 -1.20 23.90
N LYS A 11 1.02 -1.41 22.83
CA LYS A 11 0.53 -0.33 21.96
C LYS A 11 -0.36 0.64 22.73
N ASP A 12 -1.31 0.14 23.52
CA ASP A 12 -2.26 0.97 24.27
C ASP A 12 -1.52 1.76 25.37
N GLU A 13 -0.58 1.13 26.07
CA GLU A 13 0.28 1.80 27.04
C GLU A 13 1.13 2.90 26.41
N LEU A 14 1.71 2.65 25.21
CA LEU A 14 2.50 3.64 24.48
C LEU A 14 1.66 4.87 24.12
N ILE A 15 0.47 4.67 23.54
CA ILE A 15 -0.43 5.75 23.16
C ILE A 15 -0.84 6.58 24.37
N GLN A 16 -1.17 5.92 25.48
CA GLN A 16 -1.55 6.57 26.72
C GLN A 16 -0.39 7.38 27.32
N LYS A 17 0.82 6.82 27.41
CA LYS A 17 2.00 7.51 27.94
C LYS A 17 2.46 8.70 27.12
N MET A 18 2.22 8.66 25.80
CA MET A 18 2.54 9.75 24.89
C MET A 18 1.37 10.77 24.74
N GLU A 19 0.26 10.55 25.45
CA GLU A 19 -0.94 11.40 25.39
C GLU A 19 -1.46 11.64 23.96
N LEU A 20 -1.33 10.62 23.09
CA LEU A 20 -1.76 10.70 21.69
C LEU A 20 -3.25 10.37 21.57
N HIS A 21 -4.01 11.21 20.83
CA HIS A 21 -5.44 11.01 20.57
C HIS A 21 -5.71 10.51 19.16
N ASP A 22 -5.06 11.09 18.14
CA ASP A 22 -5.10 10.67 16.75
C ASP A 22 -3.66 10.43 16.27
N CYS A 23 -3.31 9.17 16.07
CA CYS A 23 -1.92 8.82 15.83
C CYS A 23 -1.76 7.66 14.84
N TYR A 24 -0.63 7.64 14.16
CA TYR A 24 -0.19 6.49 13.39
C TYR A 24 0.63 5.56 14.29
N VAL A 25 0.27 4.27 14.32
CA VAL A 25 1.00 3.25 15.08
C VAL A 25 1.67 2.27 14.12
N ARG A 26 2.96 2.03 14.32
CA ARG A 26 3.75 1.11 13.51
C ARG A 26 4.47 0.09 14.37
N PRO A 27 3.96 -1.12 14.49
CA PRO A 27 4.75 -2.22 15.04
C PRO A 27 5.79 -2.69 14.00
N ILE A 28 6.98 -3.00 14.47
CA ILE A 28 8.09 -3.53 13.67
C ILE A 28 8.59 -4.78 14.37
N VAL A 29 8.75 -5.87 13.61
CA VAL A 29 9.29 -7.14 14.09
C VAL A 29 10.49 -7.52 13.24
N TRP A 30 11.59 -7.87 13.90
CA TRP A 30 12.79 -8.30 13.18
C TRP A 30 13.54 -9.39 13.94
N ARG A 31 14.37 -10.13 13.22
CA ARG A 31 15.28 -11.09 13.81
C ARG A 31 16.56 -10.41 14.23
N GLY A 32 17.06 -10.77 15.42
CA GLY A 32 18.30 -10.25 15.94
C GLY A 32 19.54 -10.80 15.22
N SER A 33 20.69 -10.25 15.56
CA SER A 33 21.99 -10.50 14.92
C SER A 33 22.90 -11.41 15.78
N GLN A 34 22.33 -12.37 16.51
CA GLN A 34 23.07 -13.26 17.40
C GLN A 34 24.00 -14.23 16.66
N GLN A 35 23.78 -14.37 15.36
CA GLN A 35 24.66 -15.19 14.51
C GLN A 35 24.91 -14.52 13.17
N MET A 36 26.06 -14.82 12.56
CA MET A 36 26.39 -14.41 11.20
C MET A 36 25.78 -15.38 10.19
N GLY A 37 25.37 -14.87 9.02
CA GLY A 37 24.85 -15.67 7.90
C GLY A 37 23.33 -15.60 7.79
N LEU A 38 22.77 -16.44 6.90
CA LEU A 38 21.35 -16.41 6.55
C LEU A 38 20.45 -17.25 7.46
N SER A 39 21.03 -18.15 8.25
CA SER A 39 20.25 -18.95 9.20
C SER A 39 19.67 -18.08 10.30
N THR A 40 18.43 -18.35 10.66
CA THR A 40 17.72 -17.62 11.72
C THR A 40 17.39 -18.50 12.93
N SER A 41 17.93 -19.73 12.99
CA SER A 41 17.60 -20.72 14.02
C SER A 41 17.90 -20.25 15.44
N ASN A 42 18.97 -19.46 15.62
CA ASN A 42 19.41 -18.93 16.92
C ASN A 42 19.19 -17.43 17.06
N SER A 43 18.37 -16.82 16.18
CA SER A 43 18.09 -15.38 16.25
C SER A 43 16.90 -15.10 17.14
N ASP A 44 17.05 -14.14 18.03
CA ASP A 44 15.94 -13.60 18.82
C ASP A 44 14.94 -12.85 17.94
N ILE A 45 13.71 -12.84 18.38
CA ILE A 45 12.67 -12.00 17.76
C ILE A 45 12.55 -10.73 18.58
N ASN A 46 12.83 -9.61 17.92
CA ASN A 46 12.70 -8.28 18.50
C ASN A 46 11.43 -7.61 17.99
N VAL A 47 10.79 -6.82 18.85
CA VAL A 47 9.61 -6.02 18.53
C VAL A 47 9.83 -4.59 19.03
N ALA A 48 9.48 -3.63 18.19
CA ALA A 48 9.33 -2.24 18.56
C ALA A 48 7.98 -1.72 18.09
N ILE A 49 7.41 -0.80 18.85
CA ILE A 49 6.18 -0.11 18.47
C ILE A 49 6.48 1.39 18.48
N ALA A 50 6.27 2.05 17.36
CA ALA A 50 6.35 3.50 17.23
C ALA A 50 4.95 4.10 17.06
N ALA A 51 4.73 5.27 17.67
CA ALA A 51 3.49 6.04 17.49
C ALA A 51 3.84 7.52 17.33
N TRP A 52 3.10 8.23 16.45
CA TRP A 52 3.24 9.69 16.24
C TRP A 52 1.95 10.29 15.67
N ASP A 53 1.74 11.56 15.88
CA ASP A 53 0.51 12.28 15.56
C ASP A 53 0.50 12.95 14.17
N ASP A 54 1.64 13.34 13.62
CA ASP A 54 1.73 14.00 12.30
C ASP A 54 1.72 12.99 11.12
N TRP A 55 0.73 12.11 11.08
CA TRP A 55 0.59 11.10 10.03
C TRP A 55 -0.30 11.54 8.86
N ALA A 56 -1.18 12.51 9.09
CA ALA A 56 -2.12 13.00 8.07
C ALA A 56 -1.42 13.74 6.91
N SER A 57 -0.13 14.08 7.08
CA SER A 57 0.71 14.74 6.09
C SER A 57 1.31 13.81 5.04
N TYR A 58 0.98 12.51 5.01
CA TYR A 58 1.54 11.54 4.04
C TYR A 58 1.40 12.00 2.58
N PHE A 59 0.23 12.54 2.22
CA PHE A 59 0.05 13.37 1.03
C PHE A 59 -0.47 14.73 1.47
N LYS A 60 0.06 15.81 0.91
CA LYS A 60 -0.42 17.17 1.18
C LYS A 60 -1.92 17.27 0.90
N ILE A 61 -2.64 18.01 1.72
CA ILE A 61 -4.11 18.17 1.60
C ILE A 61 -4.51 18.70 0.22
N GLU A 62 -3.72 19.63 -0.35
CA GLU A 62 -3.93 20.20 -1.68
C GLU A 62 -3.82 19.14 -2.77
N ASP A 63 -2.81 18.25 -2.67
CA ASP A 63 -2.60 17.16 -3.62
C ASP A 63 -3.71 16.11 -3.53
N ARG A 64 -4.16 15.80 -2.32
CA ARG A 64 -5.32 14.89 -2.10
C ARG A 64 -6.60 15.46 -2.72
N LYS A 65 -6.87 16.78 -2.54
CA LYS A 65 -8.03 17.45 -3.14
C LYS A 65 -7.94 17.53 -4.67
N ALA A 66 -6.76 17.80 -5.20
CA ALA A 66 -6.54 17.90 -6.65
C ALA A 66 -6.44 16.54 -7.34
N GLY A 67 -6.28 15.45 -6.59
CA GLY A 67 -5.98 14.12 -7.08
C GLY A 67 -4.50 13.92 -7.43
N LEU A 68 -3.97 12.75 -7.09
CA LEU A 68 -2.56 12.41 -7.30
C LEU A 68 -2.24 12.23 -8.78
N ARG A 69 -1.00 12.54 -9.13
CA ARG A 69 -0.42 12.18 -10.45
C ARG A 69 0.54 11.02 -10.25
N LEU A 70 0.30 9.92 -10.97
CA LEU A 70 1.14 8.73 -10.95
C LEU A 70 1.91 8.59 -12.25
N ILE A 71 3.11 8.01 -12.17
CA ILE A 71 3.90 7.58 -13.32
C ILE A 71 4.08 6.06 -13.25
N THR A 72 4.04 5.37 -14.40
CA THR A 72 4.33 3.95 -14.42
C THR A 72 5.79 3.69 -14.04
N SER A 73 6.01 2.83 -13.04
CA SER A 73 7.34 2.46 -12.56
C SER A 73 8.11 1.64 -13.59
N PRO A 74 9.43 1.81 -13.73
CA PRO A 74 10.28 0.89 -14.48
C PRO A 74 10.50 -0.44 -13.75
N TRP A 75 10.32 -0.50 -12.42
CA TRP A 75 10.43 -1.73 -11.62
C TRP A 75 9.07 -2.39 -11.43
N LYS A 76 9.07 -3.72 -11.37
CA LYS A 76 7.85 -4.52 -11.27
C LYS A 76 7.76 -5.26 -9.94
N ARG A 77 6.53 -5.54 -9.51
CA ARG A 77 6.29 -6.46 -8.40
C ARG A 77 6.73 -7.87 -8.81
N PRO A 78 7.46 -8.59 -7.93
CA PRO A 78 7.99 -9.92 -8.24
C PRO A 78 6.88 -10.96 -8.35
N SER A 79 7.22 -12.11 -8.92
CA SER A 79 6.38 -13.31 -8.84
C SER A 79 6.28 -13.81 -7.40
N PRO A 80 5.13 -14.39 -6.99
CA PRO A 80 5.01 -15.09 -5.72
C PRO A 80 6.03 -16.20 -5.51
N ASP A 81 6.53 -16.79 -6.61
CA ASP A 81 7.58 -17.82 -6.59
C ASP A 81 8.98 -17.26 -6.28
N THR A 82 9.16 -15.93 -6.37
CA THR A 82 10.46 -15.28 -6.14
C THR A 82 10.52 -14.48 -4.83
N ALA A 83 9.39 -14.08 -4.30
CA ALA A 83 9.32 -13.32 -3.06
C ALA A 83 7.98 -13.53 -2.35
N PRO A 84 7.92 -13.47 -1.01
CA PRO A 84 6.70 -13.63 -0.24
C PRO A 84 5.80 -12.37 -0.40
N CYS A 85 5.06 -12.26 -1.49
CA CYS A 85 4.28 -11.08 -1.86
C CYS A 85 3.16 -10.75 -0.85
N GLU A 86 2.67 -11.73 -0.11
CA GLU A 86 1.66 -11.56 0.95
C GLU A 86 2.24 -11.07 2.28
N ALA A 87 3.57 -11.12 2.44
CA ALA A 87 4.23 -10.64 3.64
C ALA A 87 4.56 -9.15 3.55
N LYS A 88 4.20 -8.39 4.60
CA LYS A 88 4.61 -6.99 4.74
C LYS A 88 6.06 -6.91 5.25
N ALA A 89 6.99 -7.48 4.49
CA ALA A 89 8.40 -7.59 4.80
C ALA A 89 9.23 -6.51 4.11
N SER A 90 10.30 -6.03 4.75
CA SER A 90 11.12 -4.91 4.25
C SER A 90 11.80 -5.19 2.90
N GLY A 91 12.20 -6.45 2.64
CA GLY A 91 12.86 -6.83 1.38
C GLY A 91 12.07 -6.42 0.13
N PRO A 92 10.81 -6.83 -0.03
CA PRO A 92 9.97 -6.41 -1.16
C PRO A 92 9.73 -4.90 -1.29
N TYR A 93 9.94 -4.11 -0.21
CA TYR A 93 9.77 -2.65 -0.27
C TYR A 93 10.95 -1.89 -0.90
N VAL A 94 12.10 -2.53 -1.12
CA VAL A 94 13.23 -1.90 -1.81
C VAL A 94 12.81 -1.37 -3.18
N ILE A 95 12.14 -2.21 -3.99
CA ILE A 95 11.65 -1.78 -5.32
C ILE A 95 10.56 -0.70 -5.23
N CYS A 96 9.76 -0.70 -4.15
CA CYS A 96 8.76 0.34 -3.90
C CYS A 96 9.46 1.68 -3.62
N THR A 97 10.49 1.69 -2.77
CA THR A 97 11.30 2.89 -2.48
C THR A 97 11.97 3.44 -3.75
N MET A 98 12.57 2.57 -4.56
CA MET A 98 13.17 2.96 -5.85
C MET A 98 12.12 3.55 -6.79
N SER A 99 10.94 2.95 -6.87
CA SER A 99 9.82 3.43 -7.70
C SER A 99 9.30 4.79 -7.22
N LYS A 100 9.20 4.99 -5.90
CA LYS A 100 8.79 6.26 -5.29
C LYS A 100 9.78 7.36 -5.62
N SER A 101 11.08 7.13 -5.38
CA SER A 101 12.14 8.08 -5.70
C SER A 101 12.16 8.45 -7.20
N PHE A 102 11.96 7.47 -8.08
CA PHE A 102 11.83 7.72 -9.52
C PHE A 102 10.65 8.64 -9.85
N ALA A 103 9.48 8.39 -9.25
CA ALA A 103 8.29 9.21 -9.46
C ALA A 103 8.52 10.66 -9.00
N GLU A 104 9.08 10.85 -7.81
CA GLU A 104 9.38 12.16 -7.24
C GLU A 104 10.38 12.95 -8.09
N GLN A 105 11.46 12.32 -8.57
CA GLN A 105 12.43 12.92 -9.48
C GLN A 105 11.81 13.36 -10.81
N LYS A 106 10.73 12.72 -11.25
CA LYS A 106 9.95 13.08 -12.43
C LYS A 106 8.80 14.06 -12.15
N GLY A 107 8.68 14.53 -10.91
CA GLY A 107 7.64 15.49 -10.51
C GLY A 107 6.25 14.86 -10.34
N TYR A 108 6.16 13.55 -10.12
CA TYR A 108 4.92 12.85 -9.80
C TYR A 108 4.81 12.57 -8.30
N HIS A 109 3.59 12.33 -7.81
CA HIS A 109 3.35 12.09 -6.39
C HIS A 109 3.67 10.66 -5.97
N ASP A 110 3.49 9.69 -6.87
CA ASP A 110 3.78 8.27 -6.62
C ASP A 110 3.93 7.51 -7.94
N ALA A 111 4.31 6.24 -7.87
CA ALA A 111 4.43 5.38 -9.05
C ALA A 111 3.34 4.29 -9.05
N LEU A 112 2.78 4.03 -10.25
CA LEU A 112 2.01 2.82 -10.53
C LEU A 112 2.99 1.69 -10.82
N MET A 113 2.90 0.62 -10.08
CA MET A 113 3.71 -0.58 -10.28
C MET A 113 2.93 -1.64 -11.05
N LEU A 114 3.57 -2.22 -12.06
CA LEU A 114 3.09 -3.42 -12.72
C LEU A 114 3.66 -4.67 -12.03
N ASP A 115 3.04 -5.81 -12.23
CA ASP A 115 3.59 -7.10 -11.84
C ASP A 115 4.56 -7.64 -12.92
N TYR A 116 5.22 -8.76 -12.63
CA TYR A 116 6.15 -9.43 -13.53
C TYR A 116 5.52 -9.82 -14.90
N ARG A 117 4.19 -9.93 -14.98
CA ARG A 117 3.42 -10.22 -16.19
C ARG A 117 2.99 -8.97 -16.96
N ASN A 118 3.28 -7.77 -16.47
CA ASN A 118 2.82 -6.46 -16.95
C ASN A 118 1.34 -6.14 -16.65
N TYR A 119 0.70 -6.84 -15.74
CA TYR A 119 -0.57 -6.38 -15.19
C TYR A 119 -0.35 -5.31 -14.13
N ILE A 120 -1.32 -4.41 -14.00
CA ILE A 120 -1.35 -3.42 -12.93
C ILE A 120 -1.43 -4.16 -11.59
N ALA A 121 -0.54 -3.80 -10.67
CA ALA A 121 -0.49 -4.35 -9.33
C ALA A 121 -1.05 -3.35 -8.30
N GLU A 122 -0.24 -2.41 -7.91
CA GLU A 122 -0.55 -1.42 -6.87
C GLU A 122 0.31 -0.16 -7.09
N THR A 123 0.24 0.84 -6.21
CA THR A 123 1.25 1.89 -6.16
C THR A 123 2.41 1.48 -5.25
N THR A 124 3.31 2.38 -4.92
CA THR A 124 4.49 2.02 -4.10
C THR A 124 4.12 1.60 -2.67
N SER A 125 2.95 2.01 -2.18
CA SER A 125 2.52 1.76 -0.78
C SER A 125 1.01 1.58 -0.61
N SER A 126 0.22 1.63 -1.70
CA SER A 126 -1.25 1.64 -1.65
C SER A 126 -1.85 0.79 -2.76
N ASN A 127 -2.97 0.14 -2.48
CA ASN A 127 -3.74 -0.54 -3.51
C ASN A 127 -4.50 0.45 -4.39
N ILE A 128 -4.88 0.04 -5.59
CA ILE A 128 -5.49 0.92 -6.59
C ILE A 128 -6.82 0.38 -7.09
N PHE A 129 -7.74 1.29 -7.39
CA PHE A 129 -9.08 1.01 -7.91
C PHE A 129 -9.38 1.89 -9.11
N PHE A 130 -10.12 1.34 -10.06
CA PHE A 130 -10.57 2.03 -11.27
C PHE A 130 -12.09 1.98 -11.36
N VAL A 131 -12.72 3.14 -11.53
CA VAL A 131 -14.17 3.28 -11.66
C VAL A 131 -14.52 3.29 -13.14
N PHE A 132 -15.48 2.47 -13.50
CA PHE A 132 -16.12 2.44 -14.80
C PHE A 132 -17.61 2.80 -14.62
N LYS A 133 -18.31 3.12 -15.70
CA LYS A 133 -19.70 3.61 -15.66
C LYS A 133 -20.61 2.85 -14.65
N ASP A 134 -20.46 1.53 -14.55
CA ASP A 134 -21.39 0.65 -13.80
C ASP A 134 -20.70 -0.25 -12.77
N LYS A 135 -19.38 -0.09 -12.59
CA LYS A 135 -18.58 -0.98 -11.71
C LYS A 135 -17.25 -0.37 -11.32
N ILE A 136 -16.68 -0.92 -10.27
CA ILE A 136 -15.31 -0.68 -9.84
C ILE A 136 -14.50 -1.95 -10.13
N ILE A 137 -13.26 -1.79 -10.60
CA ILE A 137 -12.32 -2.89 -10.77
C ILE A 137 -11.04 -2.57 -10.02
N THR A 138 -10.53 -3.54 -9.28
CA THR A 138 -9.24 -3.47 -8.59
C THR A 138 -8.39 -4.67 -9.02
N PRO A 139 -7.06 -4.51 -9.11
CA PRO A 139 -6.17 -5.63 -9.41
C PRO A 139 -6.33 -6.79 -8.42
N LYS A 140 -6.20 -8.03 -8.93
CA LYS A 140 -6.21 -9.24 -8.10
C LYS A 140 -4.89 -9.30 -7.30
N PRO A 141 -4.95 -9.43 -5.95
CA PRO A 141 -3.77 -9.33 -5.09
C PRO A 141 -2.99 -10.66 -5.01
N ASP A 142 -2.40 -11.09 -6.11
CA ASP A 142 -1.58 -12.30 -6.18
C ASP A 142 -0.06 -12.02 -6.18
N CYS A 143 0.36 -10.76 -6.39
CA CYS A 143 1.77 -10.34 -6.38
C CYS A 143 2.05 -9.17 -5.43
N PHE A 144 1.09 -8.81 -4.60
CA PHE A 144 1.16 -7.67 -3.68
C PHE A 144 0.20 -7.86 -2.51
N LEU A 145 0.26 -6.96 -1.53
CA LEU A 145 -0.54 -7.08 -0.31
C LEU A 145 -2.04 -6.85 -0.59
N ASN A 146 -2.87 -7.77 -0.11
CA ASN A 146 -4.30 -7.55 -0.01
C ASN A 146 -4.61 -6.65 1.19
N GLY A 147 -4.46 -5.33 1.02
CA GLY A 147 -4.53 -4.35 2.08
C GLY A 147 -5.87 -4.34 2.83
N ILE A 148 -5.83 -4.05 4.14
CA ILE A 148 -7.03 -4.01 5.00
C ILE A 148 -8.01 -2.93 4.50
N THR A 149 -7.51 -1.74 4.15
CA THR A 149 -8.33 -0.66 3.58
C THR A 149 -8.96 -1.07 2.25
N ARG A 150 -8.21 -1.77 1.38
CA ARG A 150 -8.75 -2.34 0.14
C ARG A 150 -9.93 -3.28 0.41
N GLN A 151 -9.76 -4.22 1.34
CA GLN A 151 -10.83 -5.16 1.72
C GLN A 151 -12.04 -4.43 2.30
N ALA A 152 -11.83 -3.39 3.12
CA ALA A 152 -12.90 -2.56 3.68
C ALA A 152 -13.69 -1.86 2.56
N VAL A 153 -13.02 -1.27 1.57
CA VAL A 153 -13.67 -0.65 0.41
C VAL A 153 -14.52 -1.65 -0.37
N ILE A 154 -14.00 -2.84 -0.65
CA ILE A 154 -14.77 -3.90 -1.34
C ILE A 154 -16.02 -4.27 -0.53
N LYS A 155 -15.88 -4.42 0.79
CA LYS A 155 -16.98 -4.77 1.70
C LYS A 155 -18.05 -3.69 1.78
N ILE A 156 -17.64 -2.43 1.89
CA ILE A 156 -18.54 -1.26 1.92
C ILE A 156 -19.27 -1.13 0.59
N SER A 157 -18.54 -1.18 -0.53
CA SER A 157 -19.13 -1.10 -1.87
C SER A 157 -20.23 -2.15 -2.06
N LYS A 158 -19.98 -3.39 -1.63
CA LYS A 158 -20.99 -4.46 -1.69
C LYS A 158 -22.23 -4.13 -0.87
N LYS A 159 -22.07 -3.54 0.33
CA LYS A 159 -23.18 -3.15 1.19
C LYS A 159 -24.08 -2.07 0.59
N ILE A 160 -23.49 -1.14 -0.17
CA ILE A 160 -24.21 -0.04 -0.83
C ILE A 160 -24.62 -0.36 -2.27
N GLY A 161 -24.50 -1.62 -2.71
CA GLY A 161 -24.94 -2.08 -4.03
C GLY A 161 -24.00 -1.75 -5.18
N VAL A 162 -22.79 -1.26 -4.93
CA VAL A 162 -21.78 -0.98 -5.96
C VAL A 162 -21.02 -2.26 -6.30
N LYS A 163 -20.98 -2.62 -7.58
CA LYS A 163 -20.30 -3.83 -8.06
C LYS A 163 -18.78 -3.60 -8.09
N VAL A 164 -18.05 -4.41 -7.34
CA VAL A 164 -16.56 -4.43 -7.36
C VAL A 164 -16.08 -5.77 -7.87
N TYR A 165 -15.14 -5.74 -8.82
CA TYR A 165 -14.51 -6.93 -9.38
C TYR A 165 -13.00 -6.91 -9.16
N GLU A 166 -12.46 -8.06 -8.80
CA GLU A 166 -11.01 -8.30 -8.72
C GLU A 166 -10.55 -8.97 -10.02
N LYS A 167 -9.69 -8.30 -10.79
CA LYS A 167 -9.23 -8.77 -12.11
C LYS A 167 -7.79 -8.40 -12.39
N HIS A 168 -7.14 -9.15 -13.25
CA HIS A 168 -5.91 -8.70 -13.90
C HIS A 168 -6.24 -7.63 -14.93
N LEU A 169 -5.56 -6.49 -14.86
CA LEU A 169 -5.75 -5.33 -15.74
C LEU A 169 -4.41 -4.92 -16.33
N GLY A 170 -4.35 -4.73 -17.63
CA GLY A 170 -3.23 -4.04 -18.28
C GLY A 170 -3.47 -2.54 -18.41
N LEU A 171 -2.43 -1.77 -18.75
CA LEU A 171 -2.55 -0.31 -18.99
C LEU A 171 -3.55 0.06 -20.10
N LYS A 172 -3.84 -0.85 -21.01
CA LYS A 172 -4.84 -0.62 -22.06
C LYS A 172 -6.28 -0.68 -21.54
N ASP A 173 -6.51 -1.51 -20.52
CA ASP A 173 -7.85 -1.77 -19.99
C ASP A 173 -8.39 -0.57 -19.18
N ILE A 174 -7.53 0.21 -18.57
CA ILE A 174 -7.90 1.37 -17.74
C ILE A 174 -8.21 2.63 -18.56
N LYS A 175 -8.00 2.63 -19.90
CA LYS A 175 -8.31 3.79 -20.76
C LYS A 175 -9.77 4.22 -20.75
N LYS A 176 -10.68 3.30 -20.40
CA LYS A 176 -12.13 3.55 -20.30
C LYS A 176 -12.60 3.81 -18.88
N ALA A 177 -11.70 3.82 -17.90
CA ALA A 177 -12.03 4.20 -16.53
C ALA A 177 -12.29 5.70 -16.47
N THR A 178 -13.34 6.10 -15.75
CA THR A 178 -13.72 7.49 -15.56
C THR A 178 -13.01 8.10 -14.35
N GLU A 179 -12.78 7.29 -13.31
CA GLU A 179 -12.12 7.71 -12.07
C GLU A 179 -11.10 6.66 -11.63
N CYS A 180 -10.16 7.10 -10.83
CA CYS A 180 -9.16 6.24 -10.21
C CYS A 180 -8.89 6.73 -8.78
N PHE A 181 -8.69 5.80 -7.84
CA PHE A 181 -8.30 6.13 -6.47
C PHE A 181 -7.39 5.05 -5.88
N ILE A 182 -6.64 5.43 -4.87
CA ILE A 182 -5.80 4.52 -4.10
C ILE A 182 -6.32 4.35 -2.68
N THR A 183 -5.91 3.25 -2.03
CA THR A 183 -6.32 2.93 -0.65
C THR A 183 -5.16 2.42 0.16
N GLY A 184 -5.05 2.89 1.39
CA GLY A 184 -4.04 2.45 2.34
C GLY A 184 -4.26 3.09 3.71
N THR A 185 -3.57 2.63 4.75
CA THR A 185 -3.72 3.17 6.11
C THR A 185 -3.45 4.67 6.15
N ALA A 186 -2.29 5.13 5.66
CA ALA A 186 -1.96 6.56 5.63
C ALA A 186 -2.56 7.29 4.44
N ALA A 187 -2.77 6.62 3.31
CA ALA A 187 -3.41 7.20 2.13
C ALA A 187 -4.93 7.29 2.27
N GLU A 188 -5.53 6.55 3.20
CA GLU A 188 -6.99 6.41 3.33
C GLU A 188 -7.64 6.05 1.99
N ILE A 189 -8.54 6.90 1.48
CA ILE A 189 -9.04 6.87 0.10
C ILE A 189 -8.62 8.18 -0.56
N THR A 190 -7.69 8.11 -1.50
CA THR A 190 -7.15 9.30 -2.15
C THR A 190 -7.36 9.21 -3.67
N PRO A 191 -7.98 10.21 -4.30
CA PRO A 191 -8.20 10.22 -5.74
C PRO A 191 -6.90 10.34 -6.52
N VAL A 192 -6.88 9.73 -7.71
CA VAL A 192 -5.82 9.82 -8.70
C VAL A 192 -6.35 10.50 -9.94
N ARG A 193 -5.80 11.67 -10.29
CA ARG A 193 -6.22 12.44 -11.47
C ARG A 193 -5.54 12.02 -12.76
N SER A 194 -4.35 11.38 -12.66
CA SER A 194 -3.67 10.89 -13.88
C SER A 194 -2.69 9.76 -13.60
N ILE A 195 -2.52 8.92 -14.59
CA ILE A 195 -1.45 7.91 -14.70
C ILE A 195 -0.74 8.16 -16.03
N ASP A 196 0.54 8.52 -16.01
CA ASP A 196 1.30 8.98 -17.18
C ASP A 196 0.53 10.11 -17.91
N LYS A 197 0.13 9.88 -19.16
CA LYS A 197 -0.68 10.80 -19.98
C LYS A 197 -2.19 10.57 -19.87
N LEU A 198 -2.62 9.47 -19.25
CA LEU A 198 -4.03 9.16 -19.06
C LEU A 198 -4.59 10.00 -17.91
N LYS A 199 -5.67 10.74 -18.16
CA LYS A 199 -6.37 11.57 -17.15
C LYS A 199 -7.68 10.90 -16.75
N PHE A 200 -8.05 11.11 -15.50
CA PHE A 200 -9.33 10.72 -14.90
C PHE A 200 -10.10 11.99 -14.50
N ASN A 201 -11.43 11.85 -14.35
CA ASN A 201 -12.32 12.94 -13.92
C ASN A 201 -12.12 13.26 -12.44
#